data_c33af61c456488ff6407bc34918568bb
#
_entry.id   c33af61c456488ff6407bc34918568bb
#
_cell.length_a   1.000
_cell.length_b   1.000
_cell.length_c   1.000
_cell.angle_alpha   90.00
_cell.angle_beta   90.00
_cell.angle_gamma   90.00
#
_symmetry.space_group_name_H-M   'P 1'
#
loop_
_entity.id
_entity.type
_entity.pdbx_description
1 polymer ?
#
loop_
_entity_poly.entity_id
_entity_poly.type
_entity_poly.pdbx_seq_one_letter_code
_entity_poly.pdbx_strand_id
1 'polypeptide(L)'
;GLTDREMKTQVLDSMDIERERGITIKAQTVKLNYKAKDGKEYILNIIDTPGHVDFGYEVSRSLSACEGSLLIVDSTQGVEAQTLANVYQALEINHEVIPVLNKIDLPASDIDKTKKEIEDVVGIDTSNAIKCSGKTGEGVDDILESIIKNLPAPKGAQEEKLKSLLVDSWYDSYLGVVILVRVINGKIKR
;
A
#
# COMPACT_ATOMS: atom_id res chain seq x y z
N GLY A 1 10.15 4.36 -14.88
CA GLY A 1 9.07 5.30 -14.54
C GLY A 1 8.15 5.45 -15.73
N LEU A 2 6.93 5.89 -15.50
CA LEU A 2 5.97 6.24 -16.55
C LEU A 2 6.46 7.50 -17.27
N THR A 3 6.17 7.60 -18.57
CA THR A 3 6.43 8.81 -19.35
C THR A 3 5.39 9.89 -19.01
N ASP A 4 5.70 11.18 -19.28
CA ASP A 4 4.77 12.30 -19.03
C ASP A 4 3.39 12.12 -19.73
N ARG A 5 3.35 11.36 -20.84
CA ARG A 5 2.10 11.02 -21.54
C ARG A 5 1.28 9.94 -20.83
N GLU A 6 1.93 9.09 -20.05
CA GLU A 6 1.30 8.02 -19.27
C GLU A 6 0.92 8.48 -17.86
N MET A 7 1.47 9.60 -17.40
CA MET A 7 1.14 10.24 -16.12
C MET A 7 -0.23 10.92 -16.23
N LYS A 8 -1.28 10.16 -15.96
CA LYS A 8 -2.64 10.69 -15.77
C LYS A 8 -2.96 10.76 -14.29
N THR A 9 -3.89 11.61 -13.92
CA THR A 9 -4.47 11.60 -12.58
C THR A 9 -5.05 10.21 -12.30
N GLN A 10 -4.75 9.61 -11.15
CA GLN A 10 -5.23 8.28 -10.75
C GLN A 10 -4.83 7.17 -11.75
N VAL A 11 -3.55 7.06 -12.05
CA VAL A 11 -3.00 6.09 -13.03
C VAL A 11 -3.40 4.63 -12.71
N LEU A 12 -3.53 4.29 -11.43
CA LEU A 12 -3.87 2.94 -10.97
C LEU A 12 -5.37 2.65 -11.04
N ASP A 13 -6.23 3.66 -10.98
CA ASP A 13 -7.68 3.48 -11.05
C ASP A 13 -8.11 3.14 -12.48
N SER A 14 -8.41 1.87 -12.71
CA SER A 14 -8.71 1.33 -14.03
C SER A 14 -10.17 1.51 -14.45
N MET A 15 -11.09 1.69 -13.49
CA MET A 15 -12.53 1.81 -13.73
C MET A 15 -12.94 3.27 -13.92
N ASP A 16 -13.86 3.53 -14.84
CA ASP A 16 -14.36 4.89 -15.09
C ASP A 16 -15.03 5.50 -13.85
N ILE A 17 -15.74 4.69 -13.06
CA ILE A 17 -16.38 5.11 -11.83
C ILE A 17 -15.37 5.48 -10.72
N GLU A 18 -14.21 4.84 -10.69
CA GLU A 18 -13.11 5.20 -9.76
C GLU A 18 -12.60 6.60 -10.09
N ARG A 19 -12.39 6.88 -11.37
CA ARG A 19 -11.92 8.19 -11.84
C ARG A 19 -12.96 9.29 -11.66
N GLU A 20 -14.24 8.98 -11.92
CA GLU A 20 -15.33 9.94 -11.78
C GLU A 20 -15.54 10.35 -10.32
N ARG A 21 -15.45 9.40 -9.40
CA ARG A 21 -15.66 9.63 -7.96
C ARG A 21 -14.39 9.96 -7.19
N GLY A 22 -13.22 9.75 -7.78
CA GLY A 22 -11.93 9.96 -7.12
C GLY A 22 -11.67 9.00 -5.98
N ILE A 23 -12.17 7.76 -6.07
CA ILE A 23 -11.99 6.71 -5.05
C ILE A 23 -11.52 5.42 -5.70
N THR A 24 -10.62 4.70 -5.05
CA THR A 24 -10.23 3.35 -5.43
C THR A 24 -11.30 2.36 -4.96
N ILE A 25 -11.81 1.53 -5.85
CA ILE A 25 -12.80 0.48 -5.56
C ILE A 25 -12.12 -0.88 -5.49
N LYS A 26 -11.25 -1.15 -6.47
CA LYS A 26 -10.54 -2.42 -6.61
C LYS A 26 -9.05 -2.24 -6.29
N ALA A 27 -8.51 -3.13 -5.48
CA ALA A 27 -7.08 -3.13 -5.18
C ALA A 27 -6.22 -3.31 -6.43
N GLN A 28 -5.19 -2.48 -6.57
CA GLN A 28 -4.27 -2.49 -7.70
C GLN A 28 -2.86 -2.82 -7.23
N THR A 29 -2.17 -3.67 -8.00
CA THR A 29 -0.80 -4.11 -7.70
C THR A 29 0.21 -3.44 -8.59
N VAL A 30 1.29 -2.96 -8.00
CA VAL A 30 2.43 -2.39 -8.72
C VAL A 30 3.72 -3.08 -8.27
N LYS A 31 4.51 -3.52 -9.24
CA LYS A 31 5.86 -4.02 -9.00
C LYS A 31 6.88 -2.92 -9.27
N LEU A 32 7.70 -2.60 -8.27
CA LEU A 32 8.79 -1.64 -8.37
C LEU A 32 10.12 -2.36 -8.23
N ASN A 33 11.07 -2.05 -9.13
CA ASN A 33 12.47 -2.39 -8.93
C ASN A 33 13.15 -1.14 -8.35
N TYR A 34 13.63 -1.24 -7.13
CA TYR A 34 14.21 -0.12 -6.40
C TYR A 34 15.66 -0.42 -6.00
N LYS A 35 16.56 0.49 -6.33
CA LYS A 35 17.95 0.46 -5.88
C LYS A 35 18.07 1.29 -4.61
N ALA A 36 18.22 0.61 -3.49
CA ALA A 36 18.27 1.23 -2.17
C ALA A 36 19.60 1.93 -1.89
N LYS A 37 19.62 2.76 -0.85
CA LYS A 37 20.80 3.49 -0.39
C LYS A 37 21.93 2.55 0.09
N ASP A 38 21.62 1.30 0.41
CA ASP A 38 22.60 0.25 0.74
C ASP A 38 23.31 -0.34 -0.51
N GLY A 39 22.93 0.13 -1.71
CA GLY A 39 23.47 -0.28 -3.00
C GLY A 39 22.88 -1.55 -3.58
N LYS A 40 21.96 -2.22 -2.88
CA LYS A 40 21.27 -3.43 -3.38
C LYS A 40 20.01 -3.08 -4.17
N GLU A 41 19.61 -4.01 -5.02
CA GLU A 41 18.34 -3.94 -5.75
C GLU A 41 17.28 -4.76 -5.02
N TYR A 42 16.11 -4.15 -4.84
CA TYR A 42 14.94 -4.75 -4.20
C TYR A 42 13.77 -4.76 -5.18
N ILE A 43 12.94 -5.80 -5.06
CA ILE A 43 11.64 -5.86 -5.71
C ILE A 43 10.59 -5.57 -4.64
N LEU A 44 9.87 -4.47 -4.81
CA LEU A 44 8.76 -4.09 -3.95
C LEU A 44 7.46 -4.34 -4.71
N ASN A 45 6.57 -5.15 -4.16
CA ASN A 45 5.22 -5.32 -4.67
C ASN A 45 4.28 -4.53 -3.77
N ILE A 46 3.71 -3.47 -4.31
CA ILE A 46 2.82 -2.56 -3.58
C ILE A 46 1.39 -2.82 -4.04
N ILE A 47 0.48 -2.94 -3.08
CA ILE A 47 -0.95 -3.05 -3.33
C ILE A 47 -1.60 -1.76 -2.87
N ASP A 48 -2.18 -1.01 -3.80
CA ASP A 48 -3.04 0.12 -3.50
C ASP A 48 -4.44 -0.38 -3.17
N THR A 49 -4.92 -0.06 -1.96
CA THR A 49 -6.18 -0.58 -1.42
C THR A 49 -7.25 0.50 -1.36
N PRO A 50 -8.54 0.11 -1.52
CA PRO A 50 -9.62 1.05 -1.26
C PRO A 50 -9.56 1.65 0.14
N GLY A 51 -9.84 2.96 0.24
CA GLY A 51 -9.97 3.64 1.54
C GLY A 51 -11.36 3.49 2.17
N HIS A 52 -12.41 3.29 1.36
CA HIS A 52 -13.80 3.34 1.79
C HIS A 52 -14.21 2.06 2.55
N VAL A 53 -14.99 2.24 3.63
CA VAL A 53 -15.40 1.13 4.54
C VAL A 53 -16.22 0.03 3.85
N ASP A 54 -16.96 0.35 2.80
CA ASP A 54 -17.75 -0.63 2.05
C ASP A 54 -16.90 -1.68 1.33
N PHE A 55 -15.60 -1.41 1.13
CA PHE A 55 -14.66 -2.30 0.47
C PHE A 55 -13.74 -3.05 1.45
N GLY A 56 -14.16 -3.19 2.71
CA GLY A 56 -13.38 -3.85 3.76
C GLY A 56 -12.93 -5.28 3.43
N TYR A 57 -13.73 -6.02 2.64
CA TYR A 57 -13.35 -7.35 2.18
C TYR A 57 -12.14 -7.31 1.23
N GLU A 58 -12.10 -6.35 0.30
CA GLU A 58 -11.00 -6.15 -0.63
C GLU A 58 -9.72 -5.76 0.13
N VAL A 59 -9.86 -4.87 1.12
CA VAL A 59 -8.77 -4.47 2.03
C VAL A 59 -8.22 -5.68 2.78
N SER A 60 -9.09 -6.47 3.42
CA SER A 60 -8.70 -7.66 4.20
C SER A 60 -7.91 -8.68 3.36
N ARG A 61 -8.34 -8.94 2.12
CA ARG A 61 -7.62 -9.85 1.21
C ARG A 61 -6.26 -9.31 0.81
N SER A 62 -6.19 -8.02 0.50
CA SER A 62 -4.94 -7.34 0.16
C SER A 62 -3.95 -7.38 1.31
N LEU A 63 -4.39 -7.05 2.51
CA LEU A 63 -3.58 -7.14 3.72
C LEU A 63 -3.05 -8.55 3.95
N SER A 64 -3.89 -9.59 3.81
CA SER A 64 -3.46 -10.99 3.94
C SER A 64 -2.39 -11.41 2.94
N ALA A 65 -2.22 -10.66 1.86
CA ALA A 65 -1.20 -10.91 0.84
C ALA A 65 0.10 -10.13 1.08
N CYS A 66 0.19 -9.29 2.10
CA CYS A 66 1.33 -8.41 2.36
C CYS A 66 2.07 -8.78 3.64
N GLU A 67 3.31 -8.34 3.76
CA GLU A 67 4.16 -8.51 4.96
C GLU A 67 4.00 -7.35 5.95
N GLY A 68 3.45 -6.22 5.52
CA GLY A 68 3.23 -5.03 6.32
C GLY A 68 2.45 -3.98 5.57
N SER A 69 2.19 -2.85 6.19
CA SER A 69 1.30 -1.81 5.67
C SER A 69 1.88 -0.42 5.82
N LEU A 70 1.54 0.45 4.88
CA LEU A 70 1.72 1.89 5.01
C LEU A 70 0.40 2.52 5.44
N LEU A 71 0.39 3.21 6.57
CA LEU A 71 -0.74 4.02 7.01
C LEU A 71 -0.57 5.44 6.47
N ILE A 72 -1.20 5.74 5.33
CA ILE A 72 -1.11 7.05 4.70
C ILE A 72 -2.24 7.93 5.20
N VAL A 73 -1.89 9.00 5.90
CA VAL A 73 -2.83 9.97 6.47
C VAL A 73 -2.67 11.32 5.79
N ASP A 74 -3.78 11.91 5.36
CA ASP A 74 -3.83 13.28 4.86
C ASP A 74 -3.61 14.25 6.03
N SER A 75 -2.46 14.93 6.06
CA SER A 75 -2.09 15.85 7.14
C SER A 75 -2.92 17.13 7.18
N THR A 76 -3.81 17.34 6.23
CA THR A 76 -4.77 18.45 6.25
C THR A 76 -6.10 18.07 6.91
N GLN A 77 -6.44 16.77 6.90
CA GLN A 77 -7.71 16.26 7.45
C GLN A 77 -7.52 15.50 8.76
N GLY A 78 -6.35 14.86 8.95
CA GLY A 78 -6.09 14.00 10.09
C GLY A 78 -6.63 12.58 9.92
N VAL A 79 -6.87 11.91 11.06
CA VAL A 79 -7.32 10.51 11.09
C VAL A 79 -8.84 10.45 10.92
N GLU A 80 -9.29 9.89 9.79
CA GLU A 80 -10.71 9.70 9.49
C GLU A 80 -11.21 8.31 9.94
N ALA A 81 -12.53 8.15 10.08
CA ALA A 81 -13.15 6.90 10.51
C ALA A 81 -12.81 5.70 9.61
N GLN A 82 -12.73 5.91 8.30
CA GLN A 82 -12.33 4.88 7.34
C GLN A 82 -10.85 4.48 7.49
N THR A 83 -9.97 5.43 7.84
CA THR A 83 -8.57 5.15 8.15
C THR A 83 -8.46 4.20 9.35
N LEU A 84 -9.26 4.44 10.39
CA LEU A 84 -9.31 3.59 11.58
C LEU A 84 -9.76 2.17 11.26
N ALA A 85 -10.84 2.02 10.49
CA ALA A 85 -11.37 0.71 10.13
C ALA A 85 -10.32 -0.15 9.41
N ASN A 86 -9.55 0.45 8.49
CA ASN A 86 -8.54 -0.25 7.71
C ASN A 86 -7.27 -0.56 8.52
N VAL A 87 -6.81 0.38 9.36
CA VAL A 87 -5.60 0.16 10.16
C VAL A 87 -5.82 -0.90 11.23
N TYR A 88 -7.00 -0.98 11.84
CA TYR A 88 -7.30 -2.05 12.80
C TYR A 88 -7.27 -3.43 12.15
N GLN A 89 -7.74 -3.59 10.91
CA GLN A 89 -7.60 -4.84 10.17
C GLN A 89 -6.12 -5.23 9.98
N ALA A 90 -5.23 -4.28 9.70
CA ALA A 90 -3.81 -4.54 9.59
C ALA A 90 -3.19 -4.96 10.94
N LEU A 91 -3.56 -4.29 12.02
CA LEU A 91 -3.08 -4.60 13.37
C LEU A 91 -3.57 -5.97 13.87
N GLU A 92 -4.81 -6.36 13.57
CA GLU A 92 -5.38 -7.66 13.93
C GLU A 92 -4.60 -8.85 13.35
N ILE A 93 -3.99 -8.67 12.18
CA ILE A 93 -3.13 -9.69 11.55
C ILE A 93 -1.64 -9.49 11.85
N ASN A 94 -1.32 -8.64 12.83
CA ASN A 94 0.04 -8.34 13.28
C ASN A 94 0.96 -7.77 12.19
N HIS A 95 0.42 -6.93 11.32
CA HIS A 95 1.27 -6.19 10.39
C HIS A 95 2.12 -5.16 11.12
N GLU A 96 3.36 -5.04 10.70
CA GLU A 96 4.14 -3.82 10.95
C GLU A 96 3.51 -2.69 10.13
N VAL A 97 3.17 -1.59 10.80
CA VAL A 97 2.49 -0.45 10.18
C VAL A 97 3.39 0.78 10.22
N ILE A 98 3.75 1.30 9.06
CA ILE A 98 4.58 2.50 8.93
C ILE A 98 3.66 3.71 8.72
N PRO A 99 3.60 4.68 9.67
CA PRO A 99 2.81 5.89 9.49
C PRO A 99 3.47 6.85 8.50
N VAL A 100 2.68 7.35 7.55
CA VAL A 100 3.09 8.28 6.50
C VAL A 100 2.14 9.47 6.48
N LEU A 101 2.67 10.68 6.63
CA LEU A 101 1.93 11.93 6.63
C LEU A 101 2.02 12.57 5.25
N ASN A 102 0.93 12.49 4.50
CA ASN A 102 0.86 12.97 3.12
C ASN A 102 0.31 14.40 3.02
N LYS A 103 0.51 15.00 1.86
CA LYS A 103 0.08 16.36 1.49
C LYS A 103 0.76 17.48 2.31
N ILE A 104 2.02 17.26 2.69
CA ILE A 104 2.81 18.27 3.42
C ILE A 104 3.07 19.55 2.61
N ASP A 105 2.86 19.50 1.30
CA ASP A 105 2.94 20.66 0.39
C ASP A 105 1.78 21.64 0.53
N LEU A 106 0.71 21.27 1.22
CA LEU A 106 -0.47 22.12 1.38
C LEU A 106 -0.35 23.01 2.62
N PRO A 107 -0.76 24.30 2.54
CA PRO A 107 -0.70 25.22 3.69
C PRO A 107 -1.54 24.80 4.91
N ALA A 108 -2.59 23.98 4.67
CA ALA A 108 -3.46 23.49 5.74
C ALA A 108 -2.90 22.22 6.43
N SER A 109 -1.72 21.73 6.04
CA SER A 109 -1.07 20.58 6.66
C SER A 109 -0.66 20.90 8.10
N ASP A 110 -1.10 20.05 9.03
CA ASP A 110 -0.71 20.11 10.45
C ASP A 110 -0.12 18.76 10.89
N ILE A 111 1.19 18.68 10.79
CA ILE A 111 1.96 17.46 11.06
C ILE A 111 1.86 17.05 12.53
N ASP A 112 2.00 18.01 13.45
CA ASP A 112 2.05 17.72 14.88
C ASP A 112 0.68 17.26 15.39
N LYS A 113 -0.38 17.90 14.93
CA LYS A 113 -1.76 17.49 15.22
C LYS A 113 -2.02 16.09 14.68
N THR A 114 -1.65 15.81 13.42
CA THR A 114 -1.89 14.50 12.79
C THR A 114 -1.11 13.37 13.47
N LYS A 115 0.13 13.62 13.87
CA LYS A 115 0.92 12.67 14.67
C LYS A 115 0.23 12.33 15.97
N LYS A 116 -0.20 13.36 16.71
CA LYS A 116 -0.90 13.17 17.98
C LYS A 116 -2.21 12.39 17.80
N GLU A 117 -2.98 12.67 16.77
CA GLU A 117 -4.19 11.91 16.44
C GLU A 117 -3.89 10.43 16.17
N ILE A 118 -2.82 10.11 15.42
CA ILE A 118 -2.42 8.72 15.17
C ILE A 118 -2.05 8.03 16.49
N GLU A 119 -1.27 8.67 17.36
CA GLU A 119 -0.88 8.11 18.65
C GLU A 119 -2.07 7.92 19.60
N ASP A 120 -2.92 8.93 19.73
CA ASP A 120 -4.05 8.93 20.68
C ASP A 120 -5.18 7.99 20.25
N VAL A 121 -5.44 7.86 18.93
CA VAL A 121 -6.62 7.15 18.42
C VAL A 121 -6.26 5.78 17.87
N VAL A 122 -5.13 5.65 17.17
CA VAL A 122 -4.68 4.38 16.59
C VAL A 122 -3.78 3.61 17.53
N GLY A 123 -3.00 4.31 18.37
CA GLY A 123 -2.05 3.72 19.30
C GLY A 123 -0.71 3.32 18.66
N ILE A 124 -0.35 3.91 17.52
CA ILE A 124 0.91 3.65 16.82
C ILE A 124 1.89 4.79 17.12
N ASP A 125 3.13 4.44 17.46
CA ASP A 125 4.22 5.42 17.63
C ASP A 125 4.52 6.15 16.32
N THR A 126 4.51 7.48 16.37
CA THR A 126 4.77 8.37 15.23
C THR A 126 6.14 9.02 15.25
N SER A 127 7.03 8.64 16.17
CA SER A 127 8.39 9.19 16.26
C SER A 127 9.16 9.08 14.93
N ASN A 128 8.94 7.99 14.20
CA ASN A 128 9.53 7.70 12.91
C ASN A 128 8.56 7.90 11.73
N ALA A 129 7.44 8.61 11.92
CA ALA A 129 6.48 8.86 10.85
C ALA A 129 7.12 9.67 9.71
N ILE A 130 6.88 9.21 8.48
CA ILE A 130 7.49 9.78 7.28
C ILE A 130 6.57 10.88 6.75
N LYS A 131 7.17 12.02 6.43
CA LYS A 131 6.47 13.14 5.81
C LYS A 131 6.63 13.03 4.30
N CYS A 132 5.54 13.17 3.54
CA CYS A 132 5.61 13.11 2.09
C CYS A 132 4.59 14.01 1.40
N SER A 133 4.83 14.23 0.13
CA SER A 133 3.86 14.78 -0.80
C SER A 133 3.80 13.90 -2.05
N GLY A 134 2.70 13.21 -2.23
CA GLY A 134 2.44 12.46 -3.45
C GLY A 134 2.38 13.34 -4.71
N LYS A 135 2.14 14.65 -4.55
CA LYS A 135 2.09 15.61 -5.64
C LYS A 135 3.48 16.07 -6.09
N THR A 136 4.37 16.36 -5.14
CA THR A 136 5.72 16.87 -5.44
C THR A 136 6.78 15.78 -5.52
N GLY A 137 6.51 14.59 -4.98
CA GLY A 137 7.46 13.50 -4.84
C GLY A 137 8.34 13.62 -3.59
N GLU A 138 8.20 14.65 -2.78
CA GLU A 138 8.96 14.84 -1.55
C GLU A 138 8.69 13.69 -0.57
N GLY A 139 9.75 13.12 0.03
CA GLY A 139 9.67 12.05 1.02
C GLY A 139 9.37 10.65 0.45
N VAL A 140 9.16 10.49 -0.85
CA VAL A 140 8.85 9.17 -1.46
C VAL A 140 10.02 8.20 -1.32
N ASP A 141 11.25 8.66 -1.54
CA ASP A 141 12.44 7.81 -1.35
C ASP A 141 12.58 7.35 0.11
N ASP A 142 12.23 8.19 1.08
CA ASP A 142 12.28 7.82 2.49
C ASP A 142 11.22 6.77 2.85
N ILE A 143 10.06 6.79 2.18
CA ILE A 143 9.07 5.71 2.30
C ILE A 143 9.64 4.39 1.80
N LEU A 144 10.26 4.37 0.60
CA LEU A 144 10.84 3.16 0.02
C LEU A 144 11.98 2.59 0.87
N GLU A 145 12.86 3.45 1.40
CA GLU A 145 13.90 3.05 2.34
C GLU A 145 13.32 2.50 3.65
N SER A 146 12.26 3.11 4.16
CA SER A 146 11.59 2.66 5.38
C SER A 146 10.94 1.29 5.20
N ILE A 147 10.33 1.02 4.05
CA ILE A 147 9.80 -0.31 3.71
C ILE A 147 10.90 -1.36 3.83
N ILE A 148 12.06 -1.14 3.20
CA ILE A 148 13.18 -2.08 3.20
C ILE A 148 13.74 -2.30 4.61
N LYS A 149 13.80 -1.24 5.41
CA LYS A 149 14.39 -1.28 6.75
C LYS A 149 13.46 -1.91 7.80
N ASN A 150 12.17 -1.61 7.72
CA ASN A 150 11.24 -1.87 8.82
C ASN A 150 10.27 -3.02 8.53
N LEU A 151 9.91 -3.27 7.27
CA LEU A 151 9.02 -4.38 6.95
C LEU A 151 9.79 -5.69 6.78
N PRO A 152 9.24 -6.81 7.29
CA PRO A 152 9.88 -8.10 7.12
C PRO A 152 9.85 -8.56 5.65
N ALA A 153 10.89 -9.27 5.24
CA ALA A 153 10.87 -9.94 3.94
C ALA A 153 9.86 -11.10 3.92
N PRO A 154 9.33 -11.48 2.74
CA PRO A 154 8.44 -12.62 2.62
C PRO A 154 9.05 -13.89 3.22
N LYS A 155 8.27 -14.57 4.06
CA LYS A 155 8.64 -15.86 4.63
C LYS A 155 8.13 -16.98 3.72
N GLY A 156 8.97 -17.98 3.44
CA GLY A 156 8.55 -19.14 2.66
C GLY A 156 9.75 -20.01 2.27
N ALA A 157 9.48 -21.27 1.96
CA ALA A 157 10.47 -22.24 1.56
C ALA A 157 10.24 -22.66 0.10
N GLN A 158 11.19 -22.34 -0.78
CA GLN A 158 11.08 -22.61 -2.22
C GLN A 158 11.09 -24.12 -2.55
N GLU A 159 11.67 -24.93 -1.67
CA GLU A 159 11.80 -26.38 -1.88
C GLU A 159 10.61 -27.17 -1.31
N GLU A 160 9.67 -26.52 -0.65
CA GLU A 160 8.43 -27.14 -0.19
C GLU A 160 7.39 -27.27 -1.31
N LYS A 161 6.30 -27.97 -1.01
CA LYS A 161 5.15 -28.08 -1.92
C LYS A 161 4.54 -26.70 -2.18
N LEU A 162 4.09 -26.48 -3.41
CA LEU A 162 3.44 -25.24 -3.78
C LEU A 162 2.25 -24.98 -2.88
N LYS A 163 2.27 -23.82 -2.20
CA LYS A 163 1.17 -23.25 -1.44
C LYS A 163 1.02 -21.81 -1.90
N SER A 164 -0.16 -21.44 -2.33
CA SER A 164 -0.46 -20.08 -2.80
C SER A 164 -1.77 -19.57 -2.22
N LEU A 165 -1.83 -18.27 -2.02
CA LEU A 165 -3.03 -17.52 -1.64
C LEU A 165 -3.61 -16.89 -2.91
N LEU A 166 -4.89 -17.12 -3.17
CA LEU A 166 -5.62 -16.40 -4.21
C LEU A 166 -5.91 -14.98 -3.70
N VAL A 167 -5.32 -13.98 -4.35
CA VAL A 167 -5.52 -12.56 -4.01
C VAL A 167 -6.69 -11.99 -4.78
N ASP A 168 -6.71 -12.19 -6.10
CA ASP A 168 -7.75 -11.67 -7.00
C ASP A 168 -7.91 -12.54 -8.25
N SER A 169 -9.04 -12.37 -8.95
CA SER A 169 -9.27 -12.98 -10.24
C SER A 169 -10.19 -12.13 -11.11
N TRP A 170 -9.91 -12.07 -12.40
CA TRP A 170 -10.75 -11.33 -13.36
C TRP A 170 -10.74 -12.02 -14.72
N TYR A 171 -11.68 -11.64 -15.55
CA TYR A 171 -11.73 -12.08 -16.93
C TYR A 171 -11.10 -11.03 -17.84
N ASP A 172 -10.12 -11.45 -18.62
CA ASP A 172 -9.50 -10.66 -19.67
C ASP A 172 -9.96 -11.21 -21.02
N SER A 173 -10.38 -10.34 -21.94
CA SER A 173 -10.90 -10.75 -23.25
C SER A 173 -9.87 -11.47 -24.13
N TYR A 174 -8.59 -11.27 -23.83
CA TYR A 174 -7.47 -11.84 -24.59
C TYR A 174 -6.87 -13.09 -23.93
N LEU A 175 -6.73 -13.04 -22.59
CA LEU A 175 -6.06 -14.06 -21.78
C LEU A 175 -7.05 -15.04 -21.12
N GLY A 176 -8.34 -14.75 -21.15
CA GLY A 176 -9.36 -15.50 -20.43
C GLY A 176 -9.35 -15.19 -18.94
N VAL A 177 -9.47 -16.21 -18.10
CA VAL A 177 -9.41 -16.03 -16.65
C VAL A 177 -7.99 -15.76 -16.20
N VAL A 178 -7.76 -14.59 -15.63
CA VAL A 178 -6.48 -14.19 -15.01
C VAL A 178 -6.61 -14.30 -13.50
N ILE A 179 -5.61 -14.86 -12.87
CA ILE A 179 -5.59 -15.09 -11.42
C ILE A 179 -4.34 -14.42 -10.84
N LEU A 180 -4.53 -13.56 -9.86
CA LEU A 180 -3.45 -12.99 -9.06
C LEU A 180 -3.26 -13.86 -7.82
N VAL A 181 -2.07 -14.43 -7.67
CA VAL A 181 -1.74 -15.28 -6.53
C VAL A 181 -0.48 -14.79 -5.83
N ARG A 182 -0.46 -14.93 -4.51
CA ARG A 182 0.76 -14.85 -3.72
C ARG A 182 1.28 -16.27 -3.48
N VAL A 183 2.50 -16.55 -3.91
CA VAL A 183 3.17 -17.80 -3.59
C VAL A 183 3.69 -17.73 -2.16
N ILE A 184 3.22 -18.64 -1.31
CA ILE A 184 3.66 -18.75 0.08
C ILE A 184 4.87 -19.68 0.17
N ASN A 185 4.77 -20.90 -0.41
CA ASN A 185 5.84 -21.87 -0.49
C ASN A 185 5.93 -22.46 -1.90
N GLY A 186 7.06 -23.06 -2.21
CA GLY A 186 7.27 -23.75 -3.49
C GLY A 186 7.51 -22.79 -4.65
N LYS A 187 7.30 -23.31 -5.84
CA LYS A 187 7.54 -22.59 -7.12
C LYS A 187 6.42 -22.91 -8.11
N ILE A 188 5.96 -21.88 -8.81
CA ILE A 188 5.11 -22.08 -10.01
C ILE A 188 6.04 -22.31 -11.18
N LYS A 189 5.81 -23.42 -11.90
CA LYS A 189 6.51 -23.76 -13.14
C LYS A 189 5.55 -23.64 -14.31
N ARG A 190 6.05 -23.23 -15.47
CA ARG A 190 5.36 -23.32 -16.75
C ARG A 190 5.36 -24.75 -17.23
#